data_66cd3c52e37f4eb3c4b0bf1b51644787
#
_entry.id   66cd3c52e37f4eb3c4b0bf1b51644787
#
_cell.length_a   1.000
_cell.length_b   1.000
_cell.length_c   1.000
_cell.angle_alpha   90.00
_cell.angle_beta   90.00
_cell.angle_gamma   90.00
#
_symmetry.space_group_name_H-M   'P 1'
#
loop_
_entity.id
_entity.type
_entity.pdbx_description
1 polymer ?
#
loop_
_entity_poly.entity_id
_entity_poly.type
_entity_poly.pdbx_seq_one_letter_code
_entity_poly.pdbx_strand_id
1 'polypeptide(L)'
;NYKSVLMLNERRKMTLTDLPAVLNVSDSTAKRFWDNVSGRYITQECDGTLVVQGTFFRGKQKYITERLTKFYIQSVQKLYRATPTSKQGCLGRVFQLLAFINVEYNILCRNPEETDLSRVAPMTLKEFCDETGYAVSKAHRLVVDLCSLVFDVDGEQRHFVAFVTNKASPNAEDRLIVINPRVLYGGHNFERVEAFALFFRD
;
A
#
# COMPACT_ATOMS: atom_id res chain seq x y z
N ASN A 1 8.47 4.51 -4.33
CA ASN A 1 7.61 4.10 -5.45
C ASN A 1 7.50 2.58 -5.52
N TYR A 2 6.66 2.02 -4.63
CA TYR A 2 6.43 0.58 -4.51
C TYR A 2 5.89 -0.08 -5.78
N LYS A 3 5.24 0.70 -6.67
CA LYS A 3 4.72 0.22 -7.93
C LYS A 3 5.77 -0.48 -8.80
N SER A 4 6.92 0.13 -8.93
CA SER A 4 8.00 -0.34 -9.77
C SER A 4 8.55 -1.68 -9.34
N VAL A 5 8.66 -1.87 -8.03
CA VAL A 5 9.12 -3.12 -7.42
C VAL A 5 8.15 -4.26 -7.71
N LEU A 6 6.82 -3.99 -7.66
CA LEU A 6 5.79 -5.00 -7.91
C LEU A 6 5.59 -5.34 -9.38
N MET A 7 6.04 -4.48 -10.29
CA MET A 7 5.95 -4.69 -11.73
C MET A 7 7.15 -5.42 -12.33
N LEU A 8 8.26 -5.53 -11.60
CA LEU A 8 9.40 -6.35 -12.00
C LEU A 8 8.98 -7.82 -12.00
N ASN A 9 8.68 -8.34 -13.17
CA ASN A 9 8.20 -9.70 -13.34
C ASN A 9 9.37 -10.66 -13.55
N GLU A 10 9.45 -11.73 -12.76
CA GLU A 10 10.54 -12.73 -12.81
C GLU A 10 10.72 -13.42 -14.16
N ARG A 11 9.73 -13.39 -15.04
CA ARG A 11 9.78 -14.11 -16.31
C ARG A 11 10.40 -13.30 -17.45
N ARG A 12 10.58 -11.99 -17.28
CA ARG A 12 11.18 -11.13 -18.31
C ARG A 12 12.23 -10.25 -17.67
N LYS A 13 13.45 -10.37 -18.20
CA LYS A 13 14.51 -9.43 -17.86
C LYS A 13 14.05 -8.03 -18.25
N MET A 14 14.03 -7.11 -17.29
CA MET A 14 13.67 -5.72 -17.51
C MET A 14 14.94 -4.88 -17.59
N THR A 15 14.92 -3.93 -18.48
CA THR A 15 15.98 -2.96 -18.67
C THR A 15 15.48 -1.54 -18.42
N LEU A 16 16.37 -0.56 -18.41
CA LEU A 16 15.99 0.86 -18.25
C LEU A 16 15.02 1.33 -19.34
N THR A 17 15.15 0.80 -20.55
CA THR A 17 14.27 1.15 -21.68
C THR A 17 12.84 0.66 -21.51
N ASP A 18 12.61 -0.36 -20.69
CA ASP A 18 11.27 -0.87 -20.40
C ASP A 18 10.52 -0.02 -19.35
N LEU A 19 11.25 0.77 -18.53
CA LEU A 19 10.67 1.51 -17.43
C LEU A 19 9.52 2.46 -17.81
N PRO A 20 9.60 3.27 -18.88
CA PRO A 20 8.51 4.16 -19.26
C PRO A 20 7.20 3.40 -19.52
N ALA A 21 7.29 2.31 -20.28
CA ALA A 21 6.13 1.48 -20.60
C ALA A 21 5.56 0.76 -19.38
N VAL A 22 6.43 0.18 -18.53
CA VAL A 22 6.03 -0.55 -17.33
C VAL A 22 5.41 0.37 -16.29
N LEU A 23 5.98 1.56 -16.13
CA LEU A 23 5.48 2.56 -15.20
C LEU A 23 4.29 3.36 -15.75
N ASN A 24 4.03 3.24 -17.06
CA ASN A 24 3.03 4.05 -17.78
C ASN A 24 3.24 5.56 -17.54
N VAL A 25 4.46 6.01 -17.80
CA VAL A 25 4.89 7.41 -17.62
C VAL A 25 5.79 7.84 -18.78
N SER A 26 6.04 9.15 -18.91
CA SER A 26 6.99 9.68 -19.88
C SER A 26 8.44 9.26 -19.55
N ASP A 27 9.32 9.25 -20.55
CA ASP A 27 10.75 8.92 -20.40
C ASP A 27 11.43 9.81 -19.34
N SER A 28 11.11 11.10 -19.32
CA SER A 28 11.65 12.04 -18.33
C SER A 28 11.21 11.70 -16.90
N THR A 29 10.00 11.20 -16.74
CA THR A 29 9.49 10.76 -15.43
C THR A 29 10.11 9.42 -15.03
N ALA A 30 10.28 8.50 -15.97
CA ALA A 30 10.97 7.23 -15.75
C ALA A 30 12.43 7.46 -15.36
N LYS A 31 13.13 8.40 -16.03
CA LYS A 31 14.49 8.77 -15.67
C LYS A 31 14.58 9.32 -14.25
N ARG A 32 13.73 10.29 -13.87
CA ARG A 32 13.68 10.79 -12.48
C ARG A 32 13.39 9.70 -11.47
N PHE A 33 12.51 8.76 -11.82
CA PHE A 33 12.26 7.59 -10.99
C PHE A 33 13.55 6.78 -10.81
N TRP A 34 14.24 6.45 -11.90
CA TRP A 34 15.50 5.72 -11.84
C TRP A 34 16.55 6.41 -10.98
N ASP A 35 16.74 7.73 -11.16
CA ASP A 35 17.70 8.52 -10.38
C ASP A 35 17.42 8.46 -8.87
N ASN A 36 16.15 8.29 -8.48
CA ASN A 36 15.76 8.19 -7.07
C ASN A 36 15.88 6.79 -6.47
N VAL A 37 15.87 5.72 -7.28
CA VAL A 37 15.81 4.34 -6.77
C VAL A 37 17.07 3.54 -7.06
N SER A 38 17.88 3.98 -8.04
CA SER A 38 19.12 3.29 -8.44
C SER A 38 20.12 3.24 -7.30
N GLY A 39 20.79 2.10 -7.14
CA GLY A 39 21.75 1.84 -6.09
C GLY A 39 21.15 1.72 -4.67
N ARG A 40 19.89 2.11 -4.48
CA ARG A 40 19.21 2.06 -3.18
C ARG A 40 18.17 0.94 -3.07
N TYR A 41 17.36 0.80 -4.11
CA TYR A 41 16.27 -0.19 -4.16
C TYR A 41 16.35 -1.08 -5.40
N ILE A 42 16.93 -0.56 -6.47
CA ILE A 42 17.10 -1.27 -7.74
C ILE A 42 18.54 -1.06 -8.20
N THR A 43 19.18 -2.14 -8.62
CA THR A 43 20.50 -2.10 -9.28
C THR A 43 20.37 -2.53 -10.72
N GLN A 44 21.32 -2.12 -11.54
CA GLN A 44 21.48 -2.60 -12.89
C GLN A 44 22.68 -3.55 -12.92
N GLU A 45 22.47 -4.76 -13.41
CA GLU A 45 23.54 -5.74 -13.64
C GLU A 45 24.34 -5.40 -14.91
N CYS A 46 25.46 -6.08 -15.09
CA CYS A 46 26.35 -5.86 -16.24
C CYS A 46 25.69 -6.11 -17.59
N ASP A 47 24.66 -6.95 -17.64
CA ASP A 47 23.87 -7.24 -18.85
C ASP A 47 22.72 -6.24 -19.09
N GLY A 48 22.64 -5.17 -18.27
CA GLY A 48 21.60 -4.15 -18.33
C GLY A 48 20.30 -4.52 -17.61
N THR A 49 20.21 -5.72 -17.04
CA THR A 49 19.02 -6.19 -16.31
C THR A 49 18.83 -5.41 -15.00
N LEU A 50 17.60 -5.01 -14.71
CA LEU A 50 17.23 -4.36 -13.46
C LEU A 50 16.88 -5.39 -12.39
N VAL A 51 17.57 -5.32 -11.26
CA VAL A 51 17.37 -6.20 -10.11
C VAL A 51 16.93 -5.39 -8.90
N VAL A 52 15.82 -5.79 -8.28
CA VAL A 52 15.35 -5.20 -7.04
C VAL A 52 16.18 -5.73 -5.90
N GLN A 53 16.80 -4.82 -5.15
CA GLN A 53 17.58 -5.17 -3.97
C GLN A 53 16.66 -5.44 -2.77
N GLY A 54 17.06 -6.42 -1.95
CA GLY A 54 16.63 -6.58 -0.58
C GLY A 54 15.47 -7.50 -0.35
N THR A 55 14.68 -7.14 0.61
CA THR A 55 13.75 -7.90 1.43
C THR A 55 12.42 -8.27 0.77
N PHE A 56 12.32 -8.25 -0.55
CA PHE A 56 11.09 -8.65 -1.22
C PHE A 56 11.13 -10.14 -1.57
N PHE A 57 10.29 -10.92 -0.89
CA PHE A 57 10.18 -12.34 -1.14
C PHE A 57 8.92 -12.64 -1.93
N ARG A 58 9.02 -13.58 -2.87
CA ARG A 58 7.87 -14.10 -3.59
C ARG A 58 7.50 -15.49 -3.09
N GLY A 59 6.20 -15.69 -2.88
CA GLY A 59 5.66 -17.00 -2.47
C GLY A 59 5.81 -17.28 -0.98
N LYS A 60 5.61 -18.55 -0.61
CA LYS A 60 5.67 -18.99 0.79
C LYS A 60 7.12 -19.15 1.22
N GLN A 61 7.53 -18.37 2.22
CA GLN A 61 8.84 -18.51 2.87
C GLN A 61 8.68 -19.29 4.17
N LYS A 62 9.39 -20.41 4.29
CA LYS A 62 9.25 -21.34 5.44
C LYS A 62 10.01 -20.90 6.70
N TYR A 63 11.00 -20.00 6.58
CA TYR A 63 11.97 -19.72 7.64
C TYR A 63 12.11 -18.24 8.01
N ILE A 64 11.15 -17.39 7.65
CA ILE A 64 11.19 -15.99 8.04
C ILE A 64 10.46 -15.83 9.37
N THR A 65 11.20 -15.47 10.39
CA THR A 65 10.70 -15.13 11.73
C THR A 65 10.29 -13.67 11.84
N GLU A 66 10.69 -12.85 10.87
CA GLU A 66 10.38 -11.43 10.83
C GLU A 66 8.95 -11.20 10.32
N ARG A 67 8.39 -10.07 10.75
CA ARG A 67 7.10 -9.62 10.30
C ARG A 67 7.12 -9.28 8.82
N LEU A 68 6.20 -9.85 8.07
CA LEU A 68 6.04 -9.63 6.63
C LEU A 68 4.67 -9.07 6.32
N THR A 69 4.62 -7.99 5.55
CA THR A 69 3.38 -7.53 4.91
C THR A 69 3.25 -8.21 3.56
N LYS A 70 2.13 -8.90 3.36
CA LYS A 70 1.80 -9.58 2.11
C LYS A 70 1.20 -8.60 1.12
N PHE A 71 1.69 -8.66 -0.10
CA PHE A 71 1.16 -7.90 -1.23
C PHE A 71 0.46 -8.87 -2.19
N TYR A 72 -0.79 -8.63 -2.46
CA TYR A 72 -1.50 -9.35 -3.50
C TYR A 72 -1.29 -8.65 -4.83
N ILE A 73 -0.27 -9.09 -5.57
CA ILE A 73 0.25 -8.42 -6.77
C ILE A 73 -0.85 -8.07 -7.77
N GLN A 74 -1.77 -8.99 -8.05
CA GLN A 74 -2.87 -8.75 -8.98
C GLN A 74 -3.80 -7.62 -8.49
N SER A 75 -4.15 -7.63 -7.21
CA SER A 75 -5.00 -6.58 -6.61
C SER A 75 -4.30 -5.22 -6.63
N VAL A 76 -3.01 -5.18 -6.29
CA VAL A 76 -2.21 -3.94 -6.36
C VAL A 76 -2.12 -3.41 -7.79
N GLN A 77 -1.94 -4.28 -8.78
CA GLN A 77 -1.93 -3.89 -10.19
C GLN A 77 -3.29 -3.36 -10.67
N LYS A 78 -4.39 -4.04 -10.30
CA LYS A 78 -5.75 -3.58 -10.61
C LYS A 78 -6.02 -2.22 -9.98
N LEU A 79 -5.75 -2.06 -8.69
CA LEU A 79 -5.89 -0.81 -7.96
C LEU A 79 -5.09 0.32 -8.61
N TYR A 80 -3.82 0.04 -8.94
CA TYR A 80 -2.99 1.04 -9.58
C TYR A 80 -3.54 1.49 -10.94
N ARG A 81 -3.95 0.54 -11.80
CA ARG A 81 -4.51 0.84 -13.13
C ARG A 81 -5.84 1.62 -13.04
N ALA A 82 -6.65 1.29 -12.03
CA ALA A 82 -7.91 1.99 -11.76
C ALA A 82 -7.69 3.39 -11.18
N THR A 83 -6.53 3.65 -10.54
CA THR A 83 -6.25 4.92 -9.88
C THR A 83 -5.83 5.99 -10.90
N PRO A 84 -6.58 7.10 -11.03
CA PRO A 84 -6.19 8.22 -11.88
C PRO A 84 -4.82 8.77 -11.53
N THR A 85 -4.07 9.25 -12.52
CA THR A 85 -2.69 9.76 -12.33
C THR A 85 -2.62 10.85 -11.26
N SER A 86 -3.62 11.74 -11.19
CA SER A 86 -3.71 12.79 -10.17
C SER A 86 -3.84 12.26 -8.73
N LYS A 87 -4.28 11.01 -8.54
CA LYS A 87 -4.45 10.36 -7.23
C LYS A 87 -3.37 9.33 -6.90
N GLN A 88 -2.46 9.05 -7.81
CA GLN A 88 -1.36 8.09 -7.56
C GLN A 88 -0.46 8.49 -6.39
N GLY A 89 -0.29 9.80 -6.17
CA GLY A 89 0.41 10.29 -4.98
C GLY A 89 -0.29 9.92 -3.67
N CYS A 90 -1.62 9.93 -3.65
CA CYS A 90 -2.41 9.50 -2.50
C CYS A 90 -2.24 7.99 -2.22
N LEU A 91 -2.32 7.17 -3.27
CA LEU A 91 -2.02 5.74 -3.18
C LEU A 91 -0.61 5.49 -2.61
N GLY A 92 0.40 6.22 -3.11
CA GLY A 92 1.79 6.09 -2.64
C GLY A 92 1.96 6.38 -1.15
N ARG A 93 1.15 7.28 -0.56
CA ARG A 93 1.19 7.60 0.88
C ARG A 93 0.77 6.41 1.75
N VAL A 94 -0.25 5.66 1.34
CA VAL A 94 -0.64 4.44 2.07
C VAL A 94 0.52 3.44 2.06
N PHE A 95 1.23 3.30 0.95
CA PHE A 95 2.38 2.41 0.87
C PHE A 95 3.58 2.88 1.71
N GLN A 96 3.67 4.15 2.07
CA GLN A 96 4.70 4.65 3.02
C GLN A 96 4.43 4.18 4.46
N LEU A 97 3.17 3.85 4.77
CA LEU A 97 2.73 3.47 6.11
C LEU A 97 2.65 1.96 6.36
N LEU A 98 3.28 1.14 5.51
CA LEU A 98 3.23 -0.33 5.65
C LEU A 98 3.69 -0.84 7.01
N ALA A 99 4.68 -0.17 7.63
CA ALA A 99 5.18 -0.53 8.95
C ALA A 99 4.15 -0.30 10.07
N PHE A 100 3.13 0.51 9.83
CA PHE A 100 2.07 0.85 10.79
C PHE A 100 0.80 0.01 10.61
N ILE A 101 0.78 -0.95 9.67
CA ILE A 101 -0.38 -1.83 9.49
C ILE A 101 -0.40 -2.89 10.59
N ASN A 102 -1.48 -2.93 11.36
CA ASN A 102 -1.67 -3.94 12.40
C ASN A 102 -1.74 -5.35 11.82
N VAL A 103 -1.07 -6.31 12.48
CA VAL A 103 -0.95 -7.71 12.04
C VAL A 103 -2.26 -8.48 12.07
N GLU A 104 -3.21 -8.12 12.93
CA GLU A 104 -4.46 -8.87 13.11
C GLU A 104 -5.64 -8.21 12.41
N TYR A 105 -5.71 -6.87 12.42
CA TYR A 105 -6.92 -6.11 12.03
C TYR A 105 -6.75 -5.26 10.79
N ASN A 106 -5.54 -5.18 10.25
CA ASN A 106 -5.22 -4.37 9.07
C ASN A 106 -5.52 -2.87 9.23
N ILE A 107 -5.54 -2.40 10.47
CA ILE A 107 -5.73 -1.00 10.87
C ILE A 107 -4.38 -0.31 10.88
N LEU A 108 -4.30 0.93 10.39
CA LEU A 108 -3.13 1.78 10.62
C LEU A 108 -3.06 2.17 12.09
N CYS A 109 -1.97 1.84 12.79
CA CYS A 109 -1.81 2.07 14.22
C CYS A 109 -0.35 2.26 14.62
N ARG A 110 -0.12 2.76 15.83
CA ARG A 110 1.21 3.00 16.39
C ARG A 110 1.86 1.75 16.99
N ASN A 111 1.04 0.78 17.36
CA ASN A 111 1.48 -0.50 17.93
C ASN A 111 1.06 -1.68 17.02
N PRO A 112 1.66 -1.80 15.83
CA PRO A 112 1.20 -2.73 14.80
C PRO A 112 1.27 -4.21 15.19
N GLU A 113 2.05 -4.57 16.21
CA GLU A 113 2.17 -5.95 16.74
C GLU A 113 1.07 -6.31 17.76
N GLU A 114 0.22 -5.34 18.16
CA GLU A 114 -0.82 -5.59 19.15
C GLU A 114 -1.91 -6.51 18.58
N THR A 115 -2.25 -7.55 19.32
CA THR A 115 -3.24 -8.57 18.92
C THR A 115 -4.59 -8.40 19.61
N ASP A 116 -4.64 -7.61 20.69
CA ASP A 116 -5.88 -7.25 21.39
C ASP A 116 -6.43 -5.94 20.82
N LEU A 117 -7.60 -6.01 20.16
CA LEU A 117 -8.23 -4.86 19.51
C LEU A 117 -8.46 -3.70 20.48
N SER A 118 -8.74 -3.99 21.76
CA SER A 118 -8.98 -2.97 22.79
C SER A 118 -7.72 -2.17 23.14
N ARG A 119 -6.53 -2.69 22.81
CA ARG A 119 -5.23 -2.08 23.05
C ARG A 119 -4.59 -1.52 21.79
N VAL A 120 -5.17 -1.78 20.63
CA VAL A 120 -4.68 -1.16 19.39
C VAL A 120 -4.77 0.35 19.54
N ALA A 121 -3.66 1.05 19.28
CA ALA A 121 -3.57 2.50 19.28
C ALA A 121 -3.70 3.03 17.83
N PRO A 122 -4.91 3.33 17.34
CA PRO A 122 -5.13 3.71 15.96
C PRO A 122 -4.36 4.99 15.61
N MET A 123 -3.86 5.05 14.37
CA MET A 123 -3.27 6.25 13.82
C MET A 123 -4.37 7.26 13.47
N THR A 124 -4.26 8.47 13.99
CA THR A 124 -5.15 9.58 13.63
C THR A 124 -4.86 10.09 12.21
N LEU A 125 -5.81 10.78 11.60
CA LEU A 125 -5.60 11.40 10.28
C LEU A 125 -4.47 12.46 10.30
N LYS A 126 -4.31 13.17 11.43
CA LYS A 126 -3.21 14.12 11.62
C LYS A 126 -1.87 13.38 11.56
N GLU A 127 -1.72 12.31 12.30
CA GLU A 127 -0.50 11.48 12.32
C GLU A 127 -0.21 10.87 10.94
N PHE A 128 -1.25 10.41 10.22
CA PHE A 128 -1.11 9.99 8.83
C PHE A 128 -0.51 11.12 7.97
N CYS A 129 -1.01 12.34 8.11
CA CYS A 129 -0.49 13.50 7.39
C CYS A 129 0.97 13.78 7.74
N ASP A 130 1.30 13.80 9.04
CA ASP A 130 2.65 14.08 9.55
C ASP A 130 3.66 13.04 9.04
N GLU A 131 3.35 11.75 9.15
CA GLU A 131 4.21 10.65 8.70
C GLU A 131 4.44 10.65 7.18
N THR A 132 3.46 11.09 6.41
CA THR A 132 3.54 11.10 4.94
C THR A 132 3.95 12.45 4.35
N GLY A 133 4.22 13.45 5.18
CA GLY A 133 4.54 14.81 4.75
C GLY A 133 3.39 15.49 4.00
N TYR A 134 2.13 15.12 4.30
CA TYR A 134 0.96 15.77 3.72
C TYR A 134 0.50 16.93 4.61
N ALA A 135 0.11 18.04 3.98
CA ALA A 135 -0.34 19.20 4.73
C ALA A 135 -1.64 18.90 5.51
N VAL A 136 -1.61 18.99 6.84
CA VAL A 136 -2.76 18.72 7.72
C VAL A 136 -3.96 19.60 7.36
N SER A 137 -3.72 20.86 6.92
CA SER A 137 -4.78 21.76 6.44
C SER A 137 -5.57 21.22 5.24
N LYS A 138 -5.05 20.21 4.53
CA LYS A 138 -5.68 19.53 3.40
C LYS A 138 -6.19 18.13 3.75
N ALA A 139 -6.23 17.76 5.03
CA ALA A 139 -6.59 16.41 5.47
C ALA A 139 -7.98 15.95 4.98
N HIS A 140 -8.96 16.85 4.94
CA HIS A 140 -10.29 16.52 4.40
C HIS A 140 -10.20 16.07 2.92
N ARG A 141 -9.41 16.74 2.09
CA ARG A 141 -9.18 16.34 0.70
C ARG A 141 -8.51 14.98 0.60
N LEU A 142 -7.54 14.72 1.49
CA LEU A 142 -6.88 13.41 1.57
C LEU A 142 -7.89 12.29 1.84
N VAL A 143 -8.84 12.48 2.77
CA VAL A 143 -9.90 11.50 3.04
C VAL A 143 -10.73 11.23 1.80
N VAL A 144 -11.19 12.28 1.10
CA VAL A 144 -11.98 12.14 -0.13
C VAL A 144 -11.17 11.38 -1.21
N ASP A 145 -9.90 11.72 -1.37
CA ASP A 145 -9.03 11.06 -2.34
C ASP A 145 -8.78 9.59 -1.97
N LEU A 146 -8.56 9.27 -0.70
CA LEU A 146 -8.38 7.89 -0.20
C LEU A 146 -9.66 7.05 -0.40
N CYS A 147 -10.83 7.60 -0.03
CA CYS A 147 -12.13 6.93 -0.24
C CYS A 147 -12.43 6.65 -1.72
N SER A 148 -11.88 7.47 -2.63
CA SER A 148 -12.07 7.29 -4.07
C SER A 148 -11.15 6.24 -4.71
N LEU A 149 -10.21 5.65 -3.94
CA LEU A 149 -9.34 4.59 -4.44
C LEU A 149 -10.11 3.27 -4.46
N VAL A 150 -10.64 2.94 -5.64
CA VAL A 150 -11.42 1.72 -5.86
C VAL A 150 -10.75 0.82 -6.89
N PHE A 151 -11.03 -0.48 -6.83
CA PHE A 151 -10.54 -1.49 -7.77
C PHE A 151 -11.52 -2.65 -7.88
N ASP A 152 -11.46 -3.36 -8.99
CA ASP A 152 -12.31 -4.52 -9.23
C ASP A 152 -11.79 -5.77 -8.52
N VAL A 153 -12.68 -6.44 -7.81
CA VAL A 153 -12.47 -7.76 -7.22
C VAL A 153 -13.64 -8.65 -7.62
N ASP A 154 -13.39 -9.60 -8.49
CA ASP A 154 -14.38 -10.58 -8.94
C ASP A 154 -15.66 -9.95 -9.53
N GLY A 155 -15.51 -8.82 -10.25
CA GLY A 155 -16.60 -8.07 -10.86
C GLY A 155 -17.30 -7.07 -9.92
N GLU A 156 -16.84 -6.95 -8.67
CA GLU A 156 -17.37 -5.97 -7.72
C GLU A 156 -16.35 -4.88 -7.43
N GLN A 157 -16.81 -3.64 -7.39
CA GLN A 157 -15.98 -2.52 -6.97
C GLN A 157 -15.72 -2.60 -5.46
N ARG A 158 -14.47 -2.37 -5.06
CA ARG A 158 -14.04 -2.40 -3.68
C ARG A 158 -13.14 -1.20 -3.39
N HIS A 159 -13.35 -0.57 -2.25
CA HIS A 159 -12.47 0.47 -1.76
C HIS A 159 -11.13 -0.10 -1.29
N PHE A 160 -10.06 0.65 -1.47
CA PHE A 160 -8.73 0.29 -0.95
C PHE A 160 -8.58 0.68 0.52
N VAL A 161 -9.15 1.81 0.92
CA VAL A 161 -9.11 2.33 2.30
C VAL A 161 -10.52 2.56 2.79
N ALA A 162 -10.82 2.16 4.02
CA ALA A 162 -12.06 2.47 4.71
C ALA A 162 -11.78 3.30 5.96
N PHE A 163 -12.67 4.25 6.25
CA PHE A 163 -12.69 5.01 7.48
C PHE A 163 -13.84 4.53 8.34
N VAL A 164 -13.53 3.81 9.42
CA VAL A 164 -14.52 3.21 10.30
C VAL A 164 -14.65 4.06 11.56
N THR A 165 -15.84 4.54 11.83
CA THR A 165 -16.12 5.32 13.04
C THR A 165 -16.22 4.40 14.24
N ASN A 166 -15.43 4.68 15.29
CA ASN A 166 -15.61 4.03 16.57
C ASN A 166 -16.88 4.60 17.22
N LYS A 167 -17.91 3.76 17.48
CA LYS A 167 -19.16 4.21 18.12
C LYS A 167 -18.95 4.76 19.52
N ALA A 168 -17.85 4.40 20.19
CA ALA A 168 -17.50 4.90 21.51
C ALA A 168 -16.92 6.33 21.49
N SER A 169 -16.51 6.83 20.32
CA SER A 169 -15.98 8.18 20.17
C SER A 169 -16.54 8.82 18.90
N PRO A 170 -17.49 9.77 19.01
CA PRO A 170 -18.14 10.40 17.85
C PRO A 170 -17.24 11.42 17.11
N ASN A 171 -16.05 11.69 17.61
CA ASN A 171 -15.15 12.65 16.96
C ASN A 171 -14.60 12.12 15.65
N ALA A 172 -14.59 12.97 14.63
CA ALA A 172 -14.06 12.61 13.31
C ALA A 172 -12.56 12.23 13.35
N GLU A 173 -11.86 12.61 14.41
CA GLU A 173 -10.43 12.31 14.63
C GLU A 173 -10.21 10.86 15.08
N ASP A 174 -11.25 10.19 15.63
CA ASP A 174 -11.16 8.82 16.17
C ASP A 174 -11.59 7.74 15.14
N ARG A 175 -11.54 8.07 13.87
CA ARG A 175 -11.82 7.10 12.81
C ARG A 175 -10.65 6.15 12.64
N LEU A 176 -10.94 4.86 12.62
CA LEU A 176 -9.98 3.83 12.23
C LEU A 176 -9.71 3.93 10.73
N ILE A 177 -8.46 3.93 10.34
CA ILE A 177 -8.04 3.85 8.94
C ILE A 177 -7.72 2.38 8.66
N VAL A 178 -8.60 1.72 7.94
CA VAL A 178 -8.49 0.29 7.63
C VAL A 178 -8.07 0.11 6.19
N ILE A 179 -7.06 -0.70 5.96
CA ILE A 179 -6.56 -1.02 4.62
C ILE A 179 -7.19 -2.33 4.14
N ASN A 180 -7.59 -2.38 2.88
CA ASN A 180 -8.23 -3.57 2.32
C ASN A 180 -7.25 -4.76 2.34
N PRO A 181 -7.57 -5.82 3.10
CA PRO A 181 -6.69 -6.97 3.26
C PRO A 181 -6.51 -7.79 1.97
N ARG A 182 -7.37 -7.57 0.95
CA ARG A 182 -7.21 -8.17 -0.38
C ARG A 182 -6.14 -7.49 -1.24
N VAL A 183 -5.61 -6.34 -0.79
CA VAL A 183 -4.51 -5.63 -1.44
C VAL A 183 -3.23 -5.80 -0.65
N LEU A 184 -3.29 -5.53 0.65
CA LEU A 184 -2.18 -5.59 1.60
C LEU A 184 -2.66 -6.28 2.87
N TYR A 185 -1.87 -7.21 3.39
CA TYR A 185 -2.20 -7.89 4.64
C TYR A 185 -0.96 -8.12 5.50
N GLY A 186 -0.97 -7.60 6.73
CA GLY A 186 0.13 -7.74 7.69
C GLY A 186 0.09 -9.03 8.52
N GLY A 187 -1.01 -9.79 8.50
CA GLY A 187 -1.24 -10.88 9.41
C GLY A 187 -1.05 -12.29 8.84
N HIS A 188 -1.35 -13.27 9.68
CA HIS A 188 -1.27 -14.69 9.35
C HIS A 188 -2.64 -15.35 9.15
N ASN A 189 -3.68 -14.83 9.81
CA ASN A 189 -5.03 -15.38 9.75
C ASN A 189 -5.98 -14.44 9.01
N PHE A 190 -6.16 -14.70 7.72
CA PHE A 190 -7.01 -13.87 6.85
C PHE A 190 -8.50 -13.91 7.26
N GLU A 191 -8.98 -15.02 7.86
CA GLU A 191 -10.38 -15.17 8.30
C GLU A 191 -10.80 -14.09 9.32
N ARG A 192 -9.86 -13.64 10.16
CA ARG A 192 -10.12 -12.57 11.14
C ARG A 192 -10.45 -11.22 10.49
N VAL A 193 -9.87 -10.95 9.32
CA VAL A 193 -10.10 -9.69 8.60
C VAL A 193 -11.17 -9.81 7.53
N GLU A 194 -11.67 -11.02 7.26
CA GLU A 194 -12.73 -11.24 6.27
C GLU A 194 -14.03 -10.51 6.66
N ALA A 195 -14.34 -10.44 7.95
CA ALA A 195 -15.47 -9.67 8.45
C ALA A 195 -15.36 -8.17 8.11
N PHE A 196 -14.14 -7.64 8.01
CA PHE A 196 -13.91 -6.25 7.58
C PHE A 196 -14.12 -6.04 6.06
N ALA A 197 -14.25 -7.11 5.28
CA ALA A 197 -14.51 -6.99 3.84
C ALA A 197 -15.79 -6.21 3.54
N LEU A 198 -16.74 -6.16 4.48
CA LEU A 198 -17.97 -5.39 4.35
C LEU A 198 -17.71 -3.87 4.32
N PHE A 199 -16.66 -3.38 4.99
CA PHE A 199 -16.33 -1.95 5.02
C PHE A 199 -15.79 -1.42 3.68
N PHE A 200 -15.47 -2.30 2.74
CA PHE A 200 -14.90 -1.95 1.44
C PHE A 200 -15.91 -2.10 0.29
N ARG A 201 -17.17 -2.37 0.60
CA ARG A 201 -18.27 -2.36 -0.38
C ARG A 201 -18.83 -0.94 -0.52
N ASP A 202 -19.34 -0.63 -1.71
CA ASP A 202 -20.16 0.57 -1.95
C ASP A 202 -21.52 0.46 -1.20
#